data_a49991eccbf98d17841181c72898ad4c
#
_entry.id   a49991eccbf98d17841181c72898ad4c
#
_cell.length_a   1.000
_cell.length_b   1.000
_cell.length_c   1.000
_cell.angle_alpha   90.00
_cell.angle_beta   90.00
_cell.angle_gamma   90.00
#
_symmetry.space_group_name_H-M   'P 1'
#
loop_
_entity.id
_entity.type
_entity.pdbx_description
1 polymer ?
#
loop_
_entity_poly.entity_id
_entity_poly.type
_entity_poly.pdbx_seq_one_letter_code
_entity_poly.pdbx_strand_id
1 'polypeptide(L)'
;MTAQKWPALRVESGQATAVKDNVVVEEAIKLYLNDELVTELVATPTNLEELGVGFVVDEALAKDIQSVRSSSGVVAVYARSARKRPWKLQSSGGMGTLSDLPKVSSNITLTPDNVLSVIRETTSELWTRTGAVHCSVLFLEDELLVKRDDIGRHNTIDKVVGFAILNEIDLSRCIIGCTGRQPAGMVYKVANAGVPVIVSKAAPTYNGILTATDTGITLICFARGDRFTVYANPQRIRNLSGEAAIGPLTCASP
;
A
#
# COMPACT_ATOMS: atom_id res chain seq x y z
N MET A 1 -17.32 -5.28 12.00
CA MET A 1 -16.53 -5.94 13.07
C MET A 1 -15.29 -6.52 12.43
N THR A 2 -14.07 -6.22 12.93
CA THR A 2 -12.80 -6.59 12.26
C THR A 2 -12.20 -7.91 12.75
N ALA A 3 -12.59 -8.39 13.92
CA ALA A 3 -12.18 -9.68 14.46
C ALA A 3 -13.28 -10.29 15.32
N GLN A 4 -13.31 -11.62 15.35
CA GLN A 4 -14.24 -12.42 16.16
C GLN A 4 -13.49 -13.35 17.08
N LYS A 5 -14.11 -13.71 18.21
CA LYS A 5 -13.61 -14.75 19.11
C LYS A 5 -13.96 -16.12 18.55
N TRP A 6 -12.96 -16.97 18.41
CA TRP A 6 -13.13 -18.34 17.90
C TRP A 6 -12.60 -19.37 18.90
N PRO A 7 -13.33 -20.45 19.21
CA PRO A 7 -12.82 -21.51 20.06
C PRO A 7 -11.72 -22.28 19.33
N ALA A 8 -10.58 -22.44 19.99
CA ALA A 8 -9.41 -23.13 19.44
C ALA A 8 -8.72 -23.97 20.52
N LEU A 9 -7.87 -24.89 20.10
CA LEU A 9 -7.01 -25.69 20.96
C LEU A 9 -5.56 -25.21 20.77
N ARG A 10 -4.99 -24.59 21.79
CA ARG A 10 -3.57 -24.19 21.79
C ARG A 10 -2.72 -25.34 22.33
N VAL A 11 -1.67 -25.68 21.59
CA VAL A 11 -0.72 -26.71 22.03
C VAL A 11 0.64 -26.06 22.24
N GLU A 12 1.15 -26.12 23.47
CA GLU A 12 2.47 -25.62 23.86
C GLU A 12 3.24 -26.74 24.57
N SER A 13 4.41 -27.09 24.06
CA SER A 13 5.26 -28.18 24.62
C SER A 13 4.51 -29.49 24.82
N GLY A 14 3.57 -29.86 23.91
CA GLY A 14 2.77 -31.04 23.96
C GLY A 14 1.54 -30.99 24.88
N GLN A 15 1.32 -29.89 25.59
CA GLN A 15 0.12 -29.66 26.42
C GLN A 15 -0.94 -28.87 25.66
N ALA A 16 -2.17 -29.41 25.67
CA ALA A 16 -3.30 -28.80 24.96
C ALA A 16 -4.19 -28.01 25.93
N THR A 17 -4.53 -26.75 25.56
CA THR A 17 -5.39 -25.85 26.34
C THR A 17 -6.47 -25.28 25.44
N ALA A 18 -7.73 -25.34 25.88
CA ALA A 18 -8.84 -24.67 25.20
C ALA A 18 -8.73 -23.14 25.37
N VAL A 19 -8.75 -22.42 24.26
CA VAL A 19 -8.67 -20.94 24.23
C VAL A 19 -9.77 -20.36 23.38
N LYS A 20 -10.05 -19.06 23.57
CA LYS A 20 -10.84 -18.23 22.63
C LYS A 20 -9.90 -17.25 21.95
N ASP A 21 -9.53 -17.53 20.72
CA ASP A 21 -8.60 -16.70 19.98
C ASP A 21 -9.31 -15.59 19.17
N ASN A 22 -8.58 -14.54 18.80
CA ASN A 22 -9.10 -13.48 17.95
C ASN A 22 -8.78 -13.85 16.49
N VAL A 23 -9.80 -13.98 15.67
CA VAL A 23 -9.66 -14.28 14.24
C VAL A 23 -10.17 -13.08 13.43
N VAL A 24 -9.37 -12.62 12.47
CA VAL A 24 -9.75 -11.51 11.60
C VAL A 24 -10.95 -11.91 10.74
N VAL A 25 -11.82 -10.96 10.46
CA VAL A 25 -12.95 -11.14 9.54
C VAL A 25 -12.55 -10.62 8.17
N GLU A 26 -12.83 -11.42 7.14
CA GLU A 26 -12.70 -11.06 5.73
C GLU A 26 -14.04 -11.20 5.02
N GLU A 27 -14.26 -10.38 4.01
CA GLU A 27 -15.46 -10.41 3.18
C GLU A 27 -15.10 -10.23 1.71
N ALA A 28 -15.93 -10.82 0.84
CA ALA A 28 -15.88 -10.57 -0.60
C ALA A 28 -16.59 -9.24 -0.89
N ILE A 29 -15.86 -8.30 -1.49
CA ILE A 29 -16.31 -6.94 -1.79
C ILE A 29 -16.39 -6.76 -3.30
N LYS A 30 -17.60 -6.57 -3.83
CA LYS A 30 -17.79 -6.26 -5.25
C LYS A 30 -17.55 -4.79 -5.50
N LEU A 31 -16.62 -4.47 -6.39
CA LEU A 31 -16.29 -3.11 -6.78
C LEU A 31 -16.86 -2.78 -8.15
N TYR A 32 -17.65 -1.72 -8.20
CA TYR A 32 -18.22 -1.15 -9.42
C TYR A 32 -17.59 0.22 -9.72
N LEU A 33 -17.39 0.50 -11.00
CA LEU A 33 -17.02 1.82 -11.51
C LEU A 33 -18.04 2.24 -12.57
N ASN A 34 -18.77 3.35 -12.34
CA ASN A 34 -19.84 3.83 -13.21
C ASN A 34 -20.85 2.71 -13.55
N ASP A 35 -21.30 1.99 -12.53
CA ASP A 35 -22.26 0.87 -12.58
C ASP A 35 -21.75 -0.40 -13.33
N GLU A 36 -20.53 -0.41 -13.84
CA GLU A 36 -19.90 -1.60 -14.40
C GLU A 36 -19.10 -2.34 -13.33
N LEU A 37 -19.28 -3.68 -13.19
CA LEU A 37 -18.50 -4.51 -12.27
C LEU A 37 -17.03 -4.53 -12.71
N VAL A 38 -16.15 -4.06 -11.83
CA VAL A 38 -14.70 -4.04 -12.06
C VAL A 38 -14.04 -5.33 -11.59
N THR A 39 -14.29 -5.70 -10.35
CA THR A 39 -13.66 -6.87 -9.72
C THR A 39 -14.38 -7.24 -8.42
N GLU A 40 -13.99 -8.38 -7.87
CA GLU A 40 -14.31 -8.77 -6.50
C GLU A 40 -13.01 -8.86 -5.70
N LEU A 41 -12.97 -8.18 -4.55
CA LEU A 41 -11.82 -8.11 -3.65
C LEU A 41 -12.15 -8.88 -2.37
N VAL A 42 -11.18 -9.60 -1.81
CA VAL A 42 -11.29 -10.11 -0.45
C VAL A 42 -10.57 -9.12 0.47
N ALA A 43 -11.29 -8.56 1.44
CA ALA A 43 -10.80 -7.47 2.27
C ALA A 43 -11.36 -7.55 3.70
N THR A 44 -10.69 -6.91 4.64
CA THR A 44 -11.28 -6.59 5.94
C THR A 44 -12.40 -5.57 5.72
N PRO A 45 -13.66 -5.81 6.25
CA PRO A 45 -14.84 -5.01 5.92
C PRO A 45 -14.89 -3.66 6.64
N THR A 46 -13.82 -2.88 6.47
CA THR A 46 -13.69 -1.51 7.01
C THR A 46 -13.11 -0.58 5.95
N ASN A 47 -13.49 0.71 6.03
CA ASN A 47 -12.98 1.74 5.12
C ASN A 47 -13.18 1.35 3.63
N LEU A 48 -14.35 0.79 3.32
CA LEU A 48 -14.63 0.23 1.99
C LEU A 48 -14.71 1.30 0.90
N GLU A 49 -15.16 2.49 1.22
CA GLU A 49 -15.17 3.62 0.28
C GLU A 49 -13.74 4.04 -0.09
N GLU A 50 -12.86 4.14 0.91
CA GLU A 50 -11.44 4.38 0.69
C GLU A 50 -10.81 3.25 -0.16
N LEU A 51 -11.11 1.98 0.15
CA LEU A 51 -10.65 0.83 -0.63
C LEU A 51 -11.05 0.96 -2.11
N GLY A 52 -12.31 1.28 -2.38
CA GLY A 52 -12.83 1.38 -3.74
C GLY A 52 -12.24 2.54 -4.53
N VAL A 53 -12.17 3.74 -3.92
CA VAL A 53 -11.58 4.93 -4.54
C VAL A 53 -10.09 4.71 -4.80
N GLY A 54 -9.34 4.22 -3.82
CA GLY A 54 -7.93 3.95 -3.97
C GLY A 54 -7.66 2.91 -5.05
N PHE A 55 -8.39 1.80 -5.05
CA PHE A 55 -8.26 0.78 -6.08
C PHE A 55 -8.42 1.37 -7.50
N VAL A 56 -9.47 2.18 -7.71
CA VAL A 56 -9.76 2.80 -9.01
C VAL A 56 -8.63 3.73 -9.46
N VAL A 57 -8.06 4.51 -8.55
CA VAL A 57 -6.94 5.43 -8.86
C VAL A 57 -5.63 4.66 -9.05
N ASP A 58 -5.33 3.73 -8.16
CA ASP A 58 -4.09 2.96 -8.13
C ASP A 58 -3.95 1.99 -9.31
N GLU A 59 -5.07 1.48 -9.83
CA GLU A 59 -5.11 0.70 -11.06
C GLU A 59 -5.26 1.58 -12.32
N ALA A 60 -5.17 2.90 -12.17
CA ALA A 60 -5.28 3.89 -13.24
C ALA A 60 -6.58 3.79 -14.07
N LEU A 61 -7.69 3.42 -13.43
CA LEU A 61 -9.00 3.28 -14.08
C LEU A 61 -9.70 4.61 -14.27
N ALA A 62 -9.61 5.46 -13.25
CA ALA A 62 -10.11 6.84 -13.30
C ALA A 62 -9.32 7.70 -12.31
N LYS A 63 -9.32 9.02 -12.51
CA LYS A 63 -8.71 10.00 -11.60
C LYS A 63 -9.73 10.99 -11.04
N ASP A 64 -10.73 11.36 -11.85
CA ASP A 64 -11.73 12.37 -11.49
C ASP A 64 -12.90 11.72 -10.75
N ILE A 65 -12.68 11.34 -9.50
CA ILE A 65 -13.70 10.72 -8.66
C ILE A 65 -14.76 11.77 -8.30
N GLN A 66 -16.04 11.43 -8.53
CA GLN A 66 -17.17 12.31 -8.24
C GLN A 66 -17.88 11.91 -6.96
N SER A 67 -18.06 10.62 -6.76
CA SER A 67 -18.70 10.09 -5.55
C SER A 67 -18.37 8.62 -5.34
N VAL A 68 -18.55 8.15 -4.12
CA VAL A 68 -18.45 6.74 -3.75
C VAL A 68 -19.56 6.38 -2.77
N ARG A 69 -20.01 5.14 -2.81
CA ARG A 69 -20.99 4.58 -1.86
C ARG A 69 -20.60 3.16 -1.53
N SER A 70 -20.78 2.76 -0.28
CA SER A 70 -20.58 1.39 0.16
C SER A 70 -21.79 0.87 0.92
N SER A 71 -22.23 -0.35 0.63
CA SER A 71 -23.32 -1.03 1.33
C SER A 71 -23.23 -2.53 1.11
N SER A 72 -23.35 -3.31 2.20
CA SER A 72 -23.55 -4.77 2.14
C SER A 72 -22.53 -5.52 1.23
N GLY A 73 -21.24 -5.24 1.36
CA GLY A 73 -20.20 -5.90 0.56
C GLY A 73 -20.10 -5.40 -0.89
N VAL A 74 -20.71 -4.26 -1.19
CA VAL A 74 -20.63 -3.59 -2.50
C VAL A 74 -20.04 -2.21 -2.32
N VAL A 75 -19.09 -1.84 -3.18
CA VAL A 75 -18.57 -0.48 -3.31
C VAL A 75 -18.81 0.00 -4.74
N ALA A 76 -19.47 1.12 -4.90
CA ALA A 76 -19.73 1.77 -6.18
C ALA A 76 -19.01 3.13 -6.22
N VAL A 77 -18.08 3.26 -7.14
CA VAL A 77 -17.30 4.48 -7.40
C VAL A 77 -17.81 5.11 -8.68
N TYR A 78 -18.06 6.41 -8.68
CA TYR A 78 -18.46 7.18 -9.84
C TYR A 78 -17.37 8.19 -10.20
N ALA A 79 -16.95 8.18 -11.48
CA ALA A 79 -15.92 9.06 -11.99
C ALA A 79 -16.31 9.66 -13.33
N ARG A 80 -15.85 10.86 -13.63
CA ARG A 80 -16.19 11.59 -14.87
C ARG A 80 -15.73 10.87 -16.13
N SER A 81 -14.56 10.22 -16.07
CA SER A 81 -13.99 9.46 -17.18
C SER A 81 -13.36 8.17 -16.67
N ALA A 82 -13.85 7.02 -17.17
CA ALA A 82 -13.29 5.71 -16.86
C ALA A 82 -12.55 5.16 -18.08
N ARG A 83 -11.36 4.59 -17.86
CA ARG A 83 -10.64 3.88 -18.93
C ARG A 83 -11.23 2.48 -19.07
N LYS A 84 -11.71 2.10 -20.25
CA LYS A 84 -12.02 0.71 -20.58
C LYS A 84 -10.71 -0.04 -20.83
N ARG A 85 -10.31 -0.90 -19.89
CA ARG A 85 -9.18 -1.81 -20.07
C ARG A 85 -9.69 -3.25 -20.11
N PRO A 86 -9.12 -4.13 -20.97
CA PRO A 86 -9.37 -5.56 -20.86
C PRO A 86 -8.74 -6.06 -19.53
N TRP A 87 -9.58 -6.51 -18.63
CA TRP A 87 -9.19 -6.98 -17.31
C TRP A 87 -8.52 -8.34 -17.40
N LYS A 88 -7.25 -8.43 -17.07
CA LYS A 88 -6.61 -9.68 -16.68
C LYS A 88 -6.06 -9.49 -15.27
N LEU A 89 -6.77 -10.05 -14.29
CA LEU A 89 -6.23 -10.21 -12.94
C LEU A 89 -4.96 -11.08 -13.05
N GLN A 90 -3.81 -10.48 -12.80
CA GLN A 90 -2.60 -11.26 -12.57
C GLN A 90 -2.54 -11.63 -11.10
N SER A 91 -2.23 -12.89 -10.80
CA SER A 91 -2.17 -13.45 -9.45
C SER A 91 -1.31 -12.58 -8.52
N SER A 92 -1.80 -12.33 -7.33
CA SER A 92 -1.29 -11.53 -6.22
C SER A 92 -1.76 -10.07 -6.13
N GLY A 93 -2.91 -9.71 -6.72
CA GLY A 93 -3.65 -8.51 -6.36
C GLY A 93 -3.24 -7.21 -7.08
N GLY A 94 -2.58 -7.28 -8.23
CA GLY A 94 -2.31 -6.11 -9.06
C GLY A 94 -2.55 -6.40 -10.54
N MET A 95 -3.11 -5.46 -11.27
CA MET A 95 -3.47 -5.60 -12.70
C MET A 95 -2.52 -4.88 -13.65
N GLY A 96 -1.25 -4.70 -13.30
CA GLY A 96 -0.31 -3.92 -14.08
C GLY A 96 -0.17 -4.38 -15.54
N THR A 97 -0.58 -3.55 -16.50
CA THR A 97 -0.02 -3.55 -17.85
C THR A 97 1.12 -2.54 -17.87
N LEU A 98 2.33 -3.03 -18.06
CA LEU A 98 3.59 -2.26 -17.97
C LEU A 98 3.85 -1.31 -19.15
N SER A 99 2.87 -1.02 -20.01
CA SER A 99 3.12 -0.29 -21.26
C SER A 99 3.32 1.22 -21.11
N ASP A 100 2.78 1.85 -20.05
CA ASP A 100 2.90 3.30 -19.82
C ASP A 100 3.11 3.58 -18.32
N LEU A 101 4.33 3.39 -17.84
CA LEU A 101 4.68 3.69 -16.46
C LEU A 101 4.60 5.19 -16.19
N PRO A 102 3.80 5.64 -15.23
CA PRO A 102 3.75 7.05 -14.87
C PRO A 102 5.10 7.49 -14.29
N LYS A 103 5.54 8.69 -14.61
CA LYS A 103 6.69 9.31 -13.96
C LYS A 103 6.22 10.12 -12.78
N VAL A 104 6.77 9.82 -11.61
CA VAL A 104 6.49 10.54 -10.36
C VAL A 104 7.55 11.61 -10.15
N SER A 105 7.12 12.88 -10.17
CA SER A 105 7.98 14.03 -9.87
C SER A 105 7.54 14.65 -8.55
N SER A 106 8.50 14.90 -7.67
CA SER A 106 8.26 15.55 -6.38
C SER A 106 9.55 16.14 -5.84
N ASN A 107 9.43 17.26 -5.13
CA ASN A 107 10.52 17.93 -4.43
C ASN A 107 10.64 17.51 -2.95
N ILE A 108 9.85 16.52 -2.52
CA ILE A 108 9.92 16.02 -1.13
C ILE A 108 11.31 15.50 -0.81
N THR A 109 11.76 15.79 0.39
CA THR A 109 13.02 15.29 0.93
C THR A 109 12.83 14.78 2.35
N LEU A 110 13.58 13.76 2.71
CA LEU A 110 13.49 13.01 3.94
C LEU A 110 14.84 12.93 4.62
N THR A 111 14.83 12.99 5.95
CA THR A 111 15.98 12.56 6.75
C THR A 111 15.85 11.08 7.10
N PRO A 112 16.93 10.41 7.54
CA PRO A 112 16.83 9.05 8.08
C PRO A 112 15.81 8.92 9.20
N ASP A 113 15.70 9.93 10.08
CA ASP A 113 14.74 9.92 11.19
C ASP A 113 13.29 9.99 10.69
N ASN A 114 12.99 10.75 9.63
CA ASN A 114 11.66 10.75 9.00
C ASN A 114 11.31 9.34 8.49
N VAL A 115 12.23 8.66 7.79
CA VAL A 115 12.02 7.29 7.30
C VAL A 115 11.71 6.33 8.44
N LEU A 116 12.48 6.39 9.53
CA LEU A 116 12.29 5.53 10.70
C LEU A 116 11.01 5.89 11.47
N SER A 117 10.59 7.14 11.48
CA SER A 117 9.33 7.59 12.06
C SER A 117 8.14 6.99 11.31
N VAL A 118 8.14 7.08 9.98
CA VAL A 118 7.09 6.50 9.14
C VAL A 118 6.92 5.00 9.42
N ILE A 119 8.03 4.25 9.50
CA ILE A 119 7.92 2.80 9.66
C ILE A 119 7.52 2.37 11.08
N ARG A 120 7.83 3.15 12.10
CA ARG A 120 7.37 2.89 13.47
C ARG A 120 5.85 2.88 13.55
N GLU A 121 5.20 3.78 12.83
CA GLU A 121 3.74 3.90 12.82
C GLU A 121 3.00 2.75 12.12
N THR A 122 3.68 1.88 11.39
CA THR A 122 3.04 0.70 10.77
C THR A 122 2.74 -0.44 11.76
N THR A 123 2.81 -0.19 13.07
CA THR A 123 2.37 -1.14 14.09
C THR A 123 0.84 -1.08 14.21
N SER A 124 0.20 -2.23 14.13
CA SER A 124 -1.26 -2.37 14.12
C SER A 124 -1.76 -3.13 15.35
N GLU A 125 -2.77 -2.59 16.03
CA GLU A 125 -3.45 -3.31 17.11
C GLU A 125 -4.16 -4.57 16.59
N LEU A 126 -4.75 -4.50 15.40
CA LEU A 126 -5.42 -5.64 14.80
C LEU A 126 -4.42 -6.76 14.50
N TRP A 127 -3.22 -6.40 13.99
CA TRP A 127 -2.14 -7.37 13.81
C TRP A 127 -1.69 -7.99 15.14
N THR A 128 -1.48 -7.18 16.17
CA THR A 128 -1.07 -7.65 17.50
C THR A 128 -2.07 -8.65 18.09
N ARG A 129 -3.37 -8.46 17.80
CA ARG A 129 -4.45 -9.31 18.29
C ARG A 129 -4.66 -10.58 17.45
N THR A 130 -4.38 -10.53 16.15
CA THR A 130 -4.77 -11.60 15.21
C THR A 130 -3.61 -12.18 14.41
N GLY A 131 -2.50 -11.45 14.26
CA GLY A 131 -1.37 -11.84 13.40
C GLY A 131 -1.67 -11.87 11.90
N ALA A 132 -2.87 -11.46 11.46
CA ALA A 132 -3.42 -11.82 10.14
C ALA A 132 -3.65 -10.63 9.19
N VAL A 133 -3.15 -9.43 9.51
CA VAL A 133 -3.33 -8.25 8.67
C VAL A 133 -2.01 -7.59 8.29
N HIS A 134 -2.04 -6.85 7.20
CA HIS A 134 -1.05 -5.85 6.85
C HIS A 134 -1.51 -4.47 7.34
N CYS A 135 -0.55 -3.55 7.44
CA CYS A 135 -0.82 -2.16 7.78
C CYS A 135 -0.09 -1.24 6.79
N SER A 136 -0.78 -0.19 6.37
CA SER A 136 -0.17 0.95 5.69
C SER A 136 -0.51 2.25 6.41
N VAL A 137 0.40 3.21 6.33
CA VAL A 137 0.27 4.56 6.87
C VAL A 137 0.55 5.58 5.77
N LEU A 138 -0.12 6.71 5.84
CA LEU A 138 0.12 7.86 4.98
C LEU A 138 0.62 9.02 5.83
N PHE A 139 1.75 9.58 5.44
CA PHE A 139 2.29 10.80 5.99
C PHE A 139 2.22 11.92 4.96
N LEU A 140 1.92 13.12 5.41
CA LEU A 140 2.17 14.36 4.68
C LEU A 140 3.42 14.99 5.30
N GLU A 141 4.53 14.93 4.58
CA GLU A 141 5.85 15.32 5.12
C GLU A 141 6.20 14.49 6.37
N ASP A 142 6.10 15.04 7.57
CA ASP A 142 6.38 14.41 8.86
C ASP A 142 5.13 14.14 9.72
N GLU A 143 3.95 14.52 9.24
CA GLU A 143 2.67 14.33 9.92
C GLU A 143 1.99 13.01 9.50
N LEU A 144 1.67 12.16 10.48
CA LEU A 144 0.84 10.97 10.25
C LEU A 144 -0.62 11.38 10.01
N LEU A 145 -1.12 11.18 8.80
CA LEU A 145 -2.51 11.48 8.45
C LEU A 145 -3.46 10.33 8.74
N VAL A 146 -3.06 9.12 8.39
CA VAL A 146 -3.94 7.95 8.50
C VAL A 146 -3.17 6.64 8.58
N LYS A 147 -3.77 5.66 9.25
CA LYS A 147 -3.35 4.27 9.35
C LYS A 147 -4.49 3.35 8.93
N ARG A 148 -4.21 2.36 8.09
CA ARG A 148 -5.21 1.39 7.61
C ARG A 148 -4.67 -0.04 7.64
N ASP A 149 -5.51 -0.92 8.16
CA ASP A 149 -5.27 -2.35 8.21
C ASP A 149 -6.12 -3.08 7.19
N ASP A 150 -5.59 -4.17 6.64
CA ASP A 150 -6.32 -5.12 5.80
C ASP A 150 -5.59 -6.47 5.76
N ILE A 151 -6.31 -7.54 5.49
CA ILE A 151 -5.71 -8.87 5.23
C ILE A 151 -4.85 -8.85 3.96
N GLY A 152 -5.18 -7.99 2.99
CA GLY A 152 -4.48 -7.80 1.73
C GLY A 152 -3.51 -6.61 1.78
N ARG A 153 -2.22 -6.85 1.54
CA ARG A 153 -1.23 -5.77 1.48
C ARG A 153 -1.53 -4.72 0.40
N HIS A 154 -2.15 -5.10 -0.72
CA HIS A 154 -2.57 -4.18 -1.77
C HIS A 154 -3.72 -3.30 -1.28
N ASN A 155 -4.70 -3.91 -0.61
CA ASN A 155 -5.85 -3.22 -0.06
C ASN A 155 -5.45 -2.13 0.95
N THR A 156 -4.37 -2.35 1.73
CA THR A 156 -3.89 -1.32 2.68
C THR A 156 -3.38 -0.07 1.96
N ILE A 157 -2.72 -0.23 0.79
CA ILE A 157 -2.30 0.89 -0.06
C ILE A 157 -3.54 1.59 -0.63
N ASP A 158 -4.46 0.82 -1.22
CA ASP A 158 -5.69 1.36 -1.79
C ASP A 158 -6.46 2.19 -0.74
N LYS A 159 -6.59 1.69 0.50
CA LYS A 159 -7.25 2.42 1.59
C LYS A 159 -6.58 3.75 1.92
N VAL A 160 -5.25 3.80 2.06
CA VAL A 160 -4.57 5.07 2.41
C VAL A 160 -4.57 6.07 1.24
N VAL A 161 -4.48 5.59 0.00
CA VAL A 161 -4.63 6.44 -1.19
C VAL A 161 -6.06 6.96 -1.32
N GLY A 162 -7.06 6.06 -1.16
CA GLY A 162 -8.47 6.45 -1.17
C GLY A 162 -8.81 7.47 -0.10
N PHE A 163 -8.27 7.31 1.12
CA PHE A 163 -8.38 8.34 2.15
C PHE A 163 -7.86 9.69 1.67
N ALA A 164 -6.68 9.73 1.05
CA ALA A 164 -6.10 10.98 0.55
C ALA A 164 -6.96 11.64 -0.52
N ILE A 165 -7.46 10.86 -1.48
CA ILE A 165 -8.35 11.37 -2.56
C ILE A 165 -9.65 11.94 -1.98
N LEU A 166 -10.29 11.22 -1.04
CA LEU A 166 -11.54 11.65 -0.42
C LEU A 166 -11.39 12.89 0.47
N ASN A 167 -10.17 13.19 0.94
CA ASN A 167 -9.85 14.35 1.76
C ASN A 167 -9.05 15.43 0.99
N GLU A 168 -8.96 15.34 -0.35
CA GLU A 168 -8.30 16.32 -1.23
C GLU A 168 -6.82 16.59 -0.86
N ILE A 169 -6.12 15.53 -0.37
CA ILE A 169 -4.71 15.61 0.04
C ILE A 169 -3.80 15.48 -1.17
N ASP A 170 -2.81 16.35 -1.28
CA ASP A 170 -1.79 16.31 -2.33
C ASP A 170 -0.82 15.12 -2.14
N LEU A 171 -1.09 14.03 -2.85
CA LEU A 171 -0.30 12.80 -2.80
C LEU A 171 1.16 12.98 -3.25
N SER A 172 1.48 14.02 -4.03
CA SER A 172 2.86 14.31 -4.47
C SER A 172 3.79 14.75 -3.32
N ARG A 173 3.21 15.10 -2.16
CA ARG A 173 3.90 15.47 -0.92
C ARG A 173 3.83 14.38 0.15
N CYS A 174 3.24 13.23 -0.19
CA CYS A 174 3.00 12.16 0.77
C CYS A 174 4.09 11.08 0.74
N ILE A 175 4.15 10.34 1.84
CA ILE A 175 4.99 9.17 2.04
C ILE A 175 4.07 8.02 2.46
N ILE A 176 4.21 6.87 1.82
CA ILE A 176 3.54 5.65 2.25
C ILE A 176 4.50 4.76 3.03
N GLY A 177 4.16 4.45 4.29
CA GLY A 177 4.78 3.39 5.08
C GLY A 177 3.94 2.12 5.04
N CYS A 178 4.55 0.92 4.94
CA CYS A 178 3.78 -0.31 4.91
C CYS A 178 4.53 -1.54 5.44
N THR A 179 3.79 -2.61 5.73
CA THR A 179 4.36 -3.88 6.20
C THR A 179 4.56 -4.91 5.09
N GLY A 180 4.00 -4.67 3.88
CA GLY A 180 3.98 -5.64 2.79
C GLY A 180 5.23 -5.63 1.91
N ARG A 181 5.55 -6.78 1.29
CA ARG A 181 6.58 -6.87 0.24
C ARG A 181 6.25 -5.92 -0.91
N GLN A 182 7.29 -5.44 -1.61
CA GLN A 182 7.19 -4.48 -2.71
C GLN A 182 7.48 -5.13 -4.08
N PRO A 183 6.54 -5.93 -4.64
CA PRO A 183 6.61 -6.36 -6.03
C PRO A 183 6.22 -5.21 -6.98
N ALA A 184 6.44 -5.40 -8.30
CA ALA A 184 6.13 -4.42 -9.33
C ALA A 184 4.70 -3.84 -9.22
N GLY A 185 3.69 -4.70 -8.98
CA GLY A 185 2.30 -4.27 -8.84
C GLY A 185 2.05 -3.30 -7.67
N MET A 186 2.74 -3.48 -6.52
CA MET A 186 2.64 -2.55 -5.40
C MET A 186 3.24 -1.19 -5.74
N VAL A 187 4.44 -1.19 -6.33
CA VAL A 187 5.13 0.05 -6.74
C VAL A 187 4.35 0.75 -7.84
N TYR A 188 3.76 -0.01 -8.78
CA TYR A 188 2.92 0.54 -9.84
C TYR A 188 1.68 1.27 -9.30
N LYS A 189 0.99 0.70 -8.32
CA LYS A 189 -0.14 1.34 -7.63
C LYS A 189 0.26 2.70 -7.07
N VAL A 190 1.34 2.74 -6.30
CA VAL A 190 1.84 3.97 -5.68
C VAL A 190 2.28 5.02 -6.72
N ALA A 191 2.84 4.55 -7.85
CA ALA A 191 3.20 5.42 -8.98
C ALA A 191 1.96 6.04 -9.64
N ASN A 192 0.90 5.25 -9.86
CA ASN A 192 -0.37 5.74 -10.43
C ASN A 192 -1.04 6.77 -9.52
N ALA A 193 -0.95 6.59 -8.21
CA ALA A 193 -1.40 7.57 -7.22
C ALA A 193 -0.54 8.85 -7.19
N GLY A 194 0.69 8.81 -7.73
CA GLY A 194 1.61 9.93 -7.74
C GLY A 194 2.39 10.12 -6.43
N VAL A 195 2.44 9.11 -5.55
CA VAL A 195 3.19 9.17 -4.29
C VAL A 195 4.67 8.91 -4.55
N PRO A 196 5.59 9.80 -4.12
CA PRO A 196 7.00 9.73 -4.47
C PRO A 196 7.85 8.77 -3.64
N VAL A 197 7.36 8.33 -2.47
CA VAL A 197 8.18 7.56 -1.52
C VAL A 197 7.40 6.40 -0.92
N ILE A 198 8.02 5.20 -0.96
CA ILE A 198 7.54 4.01 -0.25
C ILE A 198 8.59 3.59 0.78
N VAL A 199 8.14 3.37 2.02
CA VAL A 199 8.93 2.80 3.11
C VAL A 199 8.29 1.50 3.56
N SER A 200 9.01 0.37 3.48
CA SER A 200 8.48 -0.95 3.83
C SER A 200 9.32 -1.69 4.87
N LYS A 201 8.65 -2.41 5.79
CA LYS A 201 9.29 -3.39 6.68
C LYS A 201 9.81 -4.62 5.94
N ALA A 202 9.21 -4.94 4.79
CA ALA A 202 9.48 -6.16 4.03
C ALA A 202 10.49 -5.94 2.88
N ALA A 203 10.74 -7.00 2.13
CA ALA A 203 11.64 -7.01 0.99
C ALA A 203 11.01 -6.42 -0.29
N PRO A 204 11.82 -5.81 -1.17
CA PRO A 204 11.43 -5.59 -2.56
C PRO A 204 11.56 -6.89 -3.36
N THR A 205 10.98 -6.93 -4.57
CA THR A 205 11.36 -7.89 -5.60
C THR A 205 12.20 -7.21 -6.66
N TYR A 206 12.91 -7.98 -7.49
CA TYR A 206 13.70 -7.44 -8.60
C TYR A 206 12.86 -6.52 -9.51
N ASN A 207 11.69 -6.98 -9.96
CA ASN A 207 10.80 -6.17 -10.79
C ASN A 207 10.21 -4.96 -10.04
N GLY A 208 10.06 -5.05 -8.71
CA GLY A 208 9.66 -3.91 -7.88
C GLY A 208 10.72 -2.81 -7.87
N ILE A 209 12.00 -3.19 -7.82
CA ILE A 209 13.13 -2.23 -7.89
C ILE A 209 13.17 -1.57 -9.28
N LEU A 210 13.07 -2.36 -10.36
CA LEU A 210 13.04 -1.82 -11.73
C LEU A 210 11.87 -0.84 -11.91
N THR A 211 10.65 -1.22 -11.47
CA THR A 211 9.48 -0.34 -11.54
C THR A 211 9.71 0.96 -10.77
N ALA A 212 10.29 0.90 -9.57
CA ALA A 212 10.59 2.10 -8.78
C ALA A 212 11.62 3.01 -9.47
N THR A 213 12.66 2.42 -10.07
CA THR A 213 13.67 3.14 -10.84
C THR A 213 13.03 3.86 -12.03
N ASP A 214 12.22 3.13 -12.79
CA ASP A 214 11.58 3.65 -14.00
C ASP A 214 10.52 4.72 -13.70
N THR A 215 9.78 4.57 -12.62
CA THR A 215 8.73 5.52 -12.22
C THR A 215 9.24 6.73 -11.45
N GLY A 216 10.48 6.69 -10.94
CA GLY A 216 11.06 7.76 -10.13
C GLY A 216 10.65 7.72 -8.64
N ILE A 217 10.08 6.58 -8.16
CA ILE A 217 9.75 6.38 -6.75
C ILE A 217 11.01 6.09 -5.94
N THR A 218 11.16 6.76 -4.79
CA THR A 218 12.16 6.36 -3.79
C THR A 218 11.65 5.12 -3.06
N LEU A 219 12.31 3.98 -3.31
CA LEU A 219 11.94 2.69 -2.72
C LEU A 219 12.88 2.33 -1.57
N ILE A 220 12.32 2.30 -0.35
CA ILE A 220 13.00 1.96 0.88
C ILE A 220 12.40 0.69 1.44
N CYS A 221 13.24 -0.32 1.71
CA CYS A 221 12.81 -1.61 2.23
C CYS A 221 13.65 -2.07 3.42
N PHE A 222 13.22 -3.16 4.08
CA PHE A 222 13.84 -3.66 5.31
C PHE A 222 13.98 -2.61 6.40
N ALA A 223 13.09 -1.60 6.41
CA ALA A 223 13.10 -0.55 7.40
C ALA A 223 12.57 -1.06 8.75
N ARG A 224 13.46 -1.15 9.74
CA ARG A 224 13.16 -1.63 11.09
C ARG A 224 14.28 -1.26 12.08
N GLY A 225 13.88 -1.00 13.34
CA GLY A 225 14.84 -0.54 14.35
C GLY A 225 15.45 0.80 13.96
N ASP A 226 16.75 0.82 13.75
CA ASP A 226 17.56 1.98 13.39
C ASP A 226 18.13 1.92 11.94
N ARG A 227 17.67 0.94 11.12
CA ARG A 227 18.21 0.71 9.78
C ARG A 227 17.13 0.61 8.72
N PHE A 228 17.51 0.94 7.48
CA PHE A 228 16.76 0.71 6.26
C PHE A 228 17.70 0.58 5.06
N THR A 229 17.18 0.10 3.94
CA THR A 229 17.91 0.00 2.67
C THR A 229 17.17 0.74 1.57
N VAL A 230 17.83 1.64 0.87
CA VAL A 230 17.30 2.37 -0.28
C VAL A 230 17.66 1.61 -1.55
N TYR A 231 16.66 1.20 -2.31
CA TYR A 231 16.84 0.39 -3.53
C TYR A 231 16.71 1.18 -4.82
N ALA A 232 15.99 2.30 -4.80
CA ALA A 232 15.82 3.16 -5.97
C ALA A 232 15.68 4.63 -5.56
N ASN A 233 16.17 5.53 -6.42
CA ASN A 233 16.02 6.98 -6.34
C ASN A 233 16.38 7.58 -4.97
N PRO A 234 17.63 7.39 -4.46
CA PRO A 234 18.06 7.82 -3.13
C PRO A 234 18.19 9.33 -2.96
N GLN A 235 18.13 10.10 -4.04
CA GLN A 235 18.35 11.57 -4.04
C GLN A 235 17.37 12.36 -3.14
N ARG A 236 16.24 11.74 -2.74
CA ARG A 236 15.31 12.35 -1.80
C ARG A 236 15.72 12.19 -0.34
N ILE A 237 16.73 11.34 -0.04
CA ILE A 237 17.23 11.16 1.32
C ILE A 237 18.39 12.11 1.56
N ARG A 238 18.23 13.00 2.54
CA ARG A 238 19.24 13.98 2.95
C ARG A 238 19.95 13.55 4.22
N ASN A 239 21.07 14.22 4.53
CA ASN A 239 21.83 14.05 5.76
C ASN A 239 22.36 12.62 5.97
N LEU A 240 22.70 11.92 4.87
CA LEU A 240 23.43 10.65 4.97
C LEU A 240 24.89 10.96 5.27
N SER A 241 25.45 10.31 6.32
CA SER A 241 26.88 10.33 6.62
C SER A 241 27.52 9.03 6.13
N GLY A 242 28.75 9.10 5.63
CA GLY A 242 29.52 7.94 5.15
C GLY A 242 29.98 8.06 3.70
N GLU A 243 30.83 7.12 3.26
CA GLU A 243 31.48 7.13 1.92
C GLU A 243 30.56 6.66 0.77
N ALA A 244 29.26 6.56 0.98
CA ALA A 244 28.33 6.19 -0.07
C ALA A 244 28.18 7.34 -1.08
N ALA A 245 29.18 7.48 -1.97
CA ALA A 245 28.95 8.12 -3.26
C ALA A 245 27.93 7.23 -4.02
N ILE A 246 26.65 7.46 -3.78
CA ILE A 246 25.59 6.77 -4.49
C ILE A 246 25.53 7.39 -5.88
N GLY A 247 26.35 6.85 -6.78
CA GLY A 247 26.12 6.96 -8.21
C GLY A 247 24.74 6.38 -8.54
N PRO A 248 24.20 6.60 -9.74
CA PRO A 248 22.95 5.98 -10.13
C PRO A 248 23.07 4.48 -9.86
N LEU A 249 22.13 3.92 -9.06
CA LEU A 249 22.01 2.49 -8.81
C LEU A 249 21.59 1.83 -10.14
N THR A 250 22.55 1.73 -11.07
CA THR A 250 22.34 1.05 -12.34
C THR A 250 22.61 -0.42 -12.13
N CYS A 251 21.58 -1.24 -12.30
CA CYS A 251 21.78 -2.68 -12.45
C CYS A 251 22.59 -2.89 -13.74
N ALA A 252 23.78 -3.48 -13.65
CA ALA A 252 24.39 -4.07 -14.82
C ALA A 252 23.41 -5.14 -15.31
N SER A 253 22.93 -5.02 -16.56
CA SER A 253 22.11 -6.05 -17.19
C SER A 253 22.86 -7.38 -17.14
N PRO A 254 22.17 -8.50 -16.81
CA PRO A 254 22.77 -9.82 -16.82
C PRO A 254 23.26 -10.22 -18.20
#